data_7e63bea5d0c8ea68b2d9deb1be2e6078
#
_entry.id   7e63bea5d0c8ea68b2d9deb1be2e6078
#
_cell.length_a   1.000
_cell.length_b   1.000
_cell.length_c   1.000
_cell.angle_alpha   90.00
_cell.angle_beta   90.00
_cell.angle_gamma   90.00
#
_symmetry.space_group_name_H-M   'P 1'
#
loop_
_entity.id
_entity.type
_entity.pdbx_description
1 polymer ?
#
loop_
_entity_poly.entity_id
_entity_poly.type
_entity_poly.pdbx_seq_one_letter_code
_entity_poly.pdbx_strand_id
1 'polypeptide(L)'
;MTSTNKYSEFIRNRHSPRAFLPDPMPVEDIKQVLEDAQSAPSNSNTQPWNVHVVGGEKLKELSAALIKEFDTNGLSPDFTTDYGEGIHPQRSQELAAKMYGLLGIEREDKEGRVEFVRENLRF
;
A
#
# COMPACT_ATOMS: atom_id res chain seq x y z
N MET A 1 21.30 15.51 26.49
CA MET A 1 20.28 15.72 25.43
C MET A 1 20.76 15.03 24.16
N THR A 2 20.21 13.88 23.83
CA THR A 2 20.54 13.15 22.60
C THR A 2 19.96 13.94 21.43
N SER A 3 20.82 14.54 20.62
CA SER A 3 20.41 15.17 19.36
C SER A 3 19.72 14.10 18.50
N THR A 4 18.41 14.20 18.34
CA THR A 4 17.68 13.30 17.42
C THR A 4 18.17 13.59 16.01
N ASN A 5 18.78 12.60 15.38
CA ASN A 5 19.27 12.73 14.02
C ASN A 5 18.07 12.91 13.07
N LYS A 6 18.11 13.92 12.17
CA LYS A 6 17.06 14.22 11.21
C LYS A 6 16.61 13.00 10.38
N TYR A 7 17.52 12.07 10.11
CA TYR A 7 17.20 10.81 9.42
C TYR A 7 16.36 9.86 10.28
N SER A 8 16.58 9.86 11.59
CA SER A 8 15.77 9.10 12.54
C SER A 8 14.34 9.62 12.61
N GLU A 9 14.16 10.94 12.58
CA GLU A 9 12.84 11.57 12.51
C GLU A 9 12.13 11.25 11.20
N PHE A 10 12.83 11.36 10.08
CA PHE A 10 12.30 11.02 8.77
C PHE A 10 11.78 9.58 8.72
N ILE A 11 12.58 8.62 9.19
CA ILE A 11 12.20 7.20 9.22
C ILE A 11 10.98 6.97 10.14
N ARG A 12 10.96 7.61 11.32
CA ARG A 12 9.87 7.43 12.30
C ARG A 12 8.57 8.08 11.86
N ASN A 13 8.64 9.14 11.08
CA ASN A 13 7.47 9.83 10.55
C ASN A 13 6.86 9.12 9.33
N ARG A 14 7.52 8.08 8.79
CA ARG A 14 6.94 7.29 7.72
C ARG A 14 5.65 6.60 8.20
N HIS A 15 4.60 6.77 7.45
CA HIS A 15 3.32 6.07 7.63
C HIS A 15 2.86 5.52 6.27
N SER A 16 1.76 4.80 6.26
CA SER A 16 1.19 4.19 5.05
C SER A 16 -0.13 4.88 4.71
N PRO A 17 -0.14 5.95 3.90
CA PRO A 17 -1.37 6.57 3.44
C PRO A 17 -2.24 5.56 2.69
N ARG A 18 -3.56 5.67 2.85
CA ARG A 18 -4.55 4.82 2.18
C ARG A 18 -5.59 5.62 1.41
N ALA A 19 -5.55 6.94 1.54
CA ALA A 19 -6.35 7.86 0.76
C ALA A 19 -5.44 8.94 0.17
N PHE A 20 -5.68 9.28 -1.07
CA PHE A 20 -4.89 10.22 -1.83
C PHE A 20 -5.78 11.35 -2.35
N LEU A 21 -5.18 12.52 -2.54
CA LEU A 21 -5.88 13.63 -3.16
C LEU A 21 -6.01 13.38 -4.67
N PRO A 22 -7.07 13.90 -5.32
CA PRO A 22 -7.28 13.73 -6.75
C PRO A 22 -6.37 14.61 -7.62
N ASP A 23 -5.54 15.44 -6.99
CA ASP A 23 -4.68 16.39 -7.68
C ASP A 23 -3.59 15.65 -8.47
N PRO A 24 -3.35 16.05 -9.74
CA PRO A 24 -2.30 15.44 -10.53
C PRO A 24 -0.91 15.78 -9.94
N MET A 25 -0.05 14.79 -9.86
CA MET A 25 1.34 15.00 -9.47
C MET A 25 2.12 15.64 -10.64
N PRO A 26 2.93 16.68 -10.39
CA PRO A 26 3.81 17.24 -11.40
C PRO A 26 4.77 16.20 -11.98
N VAL A 27 4.99 16.26 -13.29
CA VAL A 27 5.88 15.29 -13.97
C VAL A 27 7.31 15.34 -13.41
N GLU A 28 7.76 16.52 -13.00
CA GLU A 28 9.12 16.68 -12.45
C GLU A 28 9.26 15.98 -11.09
N ASP A 29 8.21 16.00 -10.25
CA ASP A 29 8.20 15.26 -8.98
C ASP A 29 8.22 13.74 -9.21
N ILE A 30 7.49 13.25 -10.23
CA ILE A 30 7.54 11.84 -10.64
C ILE A 30 8.95 11.45 -11.08
N LYS A 31 9.59 12.26 -11.91
CA LYS A 31 10.96 12.02 -12.35
C LYS A 31 11.93 11.97 -11.16
N GLN A 32 11.85 12.92 -10.25
CA GLN A 32 12.70 12.95 -9.07
C GLN A 32 12.54 11.68 -8.22
N VAL A 33 11.30 11.24 -7.98
CA VAL A 33 11.03 10.00 -7.24
C VAL A 33 11.65 8.78 -7.94
N LEU A 34 11.57 8.71 -9.27
CA LEU A 34 12.14 7.62 -10.05
C LEU A 34 13.68 7.63 -10.02
N GLU A 35 14.28 8.82 -10.11
CA GLU A 35 15.74 8.99 -10.00
C GLU A 35 16.23 8.57 -8.62
N ASP A 36 15.56 9.00 -7.56
CA ASP A 36 15.88 8.59 -6.19
C ASP A 36 15.74 7.08 -6.00
N ALA A 37 14.69 6.48 -6.55
CA ALA A 37 14.45 5.04 -6.48
C ALA A 37 15.54 4.22 -7.19
N GLN A 38 16.18 4.75 -8.22
CA GLN A 38 17.30 4.08 -8.92
C GLN A 38 18.55 3.93 -8.04
N SER A 39 18.65 4.69 -6.95
CA SER A 39 19.74 4.52 -5.99
C SER A 39 19.64 3.24 -5.15
N ALA A 40 18.51 2.53 -5.23
CA ALA A 40 18.32 1.26 -4.53
C ALA A 40 19.30 0.18 -5.06
N PRO A 41 19.89 -0.64 -4.18
CA PRO A 41 20.76 -1.72 -4.62
C PRO A 41 19.98 -2.83 -5.32
N SER A 42 20.63 -3.51 -6.26
CA SER A 42 20.11 -4.72 -6.88
C SER A 42 21.15 -5.83 -6.87
N ASN A 43 20.71 -7.09 -6.99
CA ASN A 43 21.64 -8.21 -7.04
C ASN A 43 22.61 -8.04 -8.22
N SER A 44 23.92 -8.07 -7.94
CA SER A 44 24.97 -7.85 -8.93
C SER A 44 24.81 -6.56 -9.75
N ASN A 45 24.09 -5.58 -9.20
CA ASN A 45 23.77 -4.31 -9.88
C ASN A 45 23.09 -4.51 -11.24
N THR A 46 22.27 -5.53 -11.39
CA THR A 46 21.59 -5.85 -12.65
C THR A 46 20.44 -4.89 -12.97
N GLN A 47 19.98 -4.13 -12.00
CA GLN A 47 18.94 -3.10 -12.16
C GLN A 47 17.70 -3.61 -12.94
N PRO A 48 17.04 -4.69 -12.51
CA PRO A 48 16.06 -5.43 -13.31
C PRO A 48 14.66 -4.79 -13.32
N TRP A 49 14.49 -3.64 -12.67
CA TRP A 49 13.19 -2.99 -12.57
C TRP A 49 12.71 -2.43 -13.89
N ASN A 50 11.45 -2.66 -14.15
CA ASN A 50 10.69 -2.04 -15.23
C ASN A 50 9.50 -1.33 -14.59
N VAL A 51 9.45 0.00 -14.70
CA VAL A 51 8.48 0.84 -13.98
C VAL A 51 7.47 1.42 -14.96
N HIS A 52 6.19 1.21 -14.67
CA HIS A 52 5.09 1.82 -15.39
C HIS A 52 4.41 2.86 -14.50
N VAL A 53 4.37 4.10 -14.94
CA VAL A 53 3.65 5.17 -14.25
C VAL A 53 2.28 5.33 -14.92
N VAL A 54 1.23 5.17 -14.13
CA VAL A 54 -0.15 5.23 -14.62
C VAL A 54 -0.86 6.40 -13.95
N GLY A 55 -1.53 7.25 -14.73
CA GLY A 55 -2.24 8.42 -14.25
C GLY A 55 -3.46 8.77 -15.09
N GLY A 56 -4.25 9.76 -14.65
CA GLY A 56 -5.42 10.25 -15.37
C GLY A 56 -6.48 9.17 -15.62
N GLU A 57 -7.04 9.14 -16.82
CA GLU A 57 -8.08 8.16 -17.17
C GLU A 57 -7.57 6.71 -17.13
N LYS A 58 -6.30 6.47 -17.44
CA LYS A 58 -5.71 5.12 -17.36
C LYS A 58 -5.64 4.59 -15.93
N LEU A 59 -5.45 5.46 -14.93
CA LEU A 59 -5.52 5.07 -13.53
C LEU A 59 -6.94 4.61 -13.16
N LYS A 60 -7.96 5.31 -13.62
CA LYS A 60 -9.37 4.94 -13.41
C LYS A 60 -9.71 3.60 -14.06
N GLU A 61 -9.25 3.38 -15.29
CA GLU A 61 -9.42 2.11 -15.99
C GLU A 61 -8.75 0.95 -15.24
N LEU A 62 -7.53 1.17 -14.76
CA LEU A 62 -6.79 0.20 -13.95
C LEU A 62 -7.51 -0.12 -12.65
N SER A 63 -7.93 0.91 -11.90
CA SER A 63 -8.68 0.74 -10.65
C SER A 63 -9.97 -0.06 -10.87
N ALA A 64 -10.76 0.29 -11.90
CA ALA A 64 -11.96 -0.44 -12.25
C ALA A 64 -11.69 -1.91 -12.63
N ALA A 65 -10.61 -2.19 -13.35
CA ALA A 65 -10.21 -3.54 -13.70
C ALA A 65 -9.81 -4.36 -12.47
N LEU A 66 -9.06 -3.77 -11.53
CA LEU A 66 -8.65 -4.42 -10.28
C LEU A 66 -9.85 -4.74 -9.38
N ILE A 67 -10.80 -3.82 -9.25
CA ILE A 67 -12.03 -4.05 -8.48
C ILE A 67 -12.83 -5.18 -9.11
N LYS A 68 -13.01 -5.16 -10.43
CA LYS A 68 -13.73 -6.22 -11.16
C LYS A 68 -13.06 -7.58 -10.97
N GLU A 69 -11.74 -7.64 -11.04
CA GLU A 69 -10.99 -8.88 -10.84
C GLU A 69 -11.16 -9.39 -9.40
N PHE A 70 -11.05 -8.51 -8.42
CA PHE A 70 -11.27 -8.84 -7.01
C PHE A 70 -12.70 -9.36 -6.76
N ASP A 71 -13.72 -8.72 -7.33
CA ASP A 71 -15.13 -9.14 -7.18
C ASP A 71 -15.42 -10.49 -7.83
N THR A 72 -14.67 -10.85 -8.87
CA THR A 72 -14.85 -12.09 -9.63
C THR A 72 -14.07 -13.25 -9.02
N ASN A 73 -12.81 -13.04 -8.70
CA ASN A 73 -11.85 -14.08 -8.36
C ASN A 73 -11.29 -13.97 -6.92
N GLY A 74 -11.59 -12.88 -6.20
CA GLY A 74 -11.06 -12.61 -4.87
C GLY A 74 -9.60 -12.16 -4.90
N LEU A 75 -8.87 -12.42 -3.82
CA LEU A 75 -7.44 -12.14 -3.73
C LEU A 75 -6.65 -13.10 -4.61
N SER A 76 -5.50 -12.62 -5.13
CA SER A 76 -4.58 -13.45 -5.92
C SER A 76 -4.23 -14.74 -5.17
N PRO A 77 -4.16 -15.90 -5.85
CA PRO A 77 -3.72 -17.15 -5.25
C PRO A 77 -2.26 -17.12 -4.76
N ASP A 78 -1.46 -16.16 -5.27
CA ASP A 78 -0.09 -15.94 -4.80
C ASP A 78 -0.03 -15.14 -3.49
N PHE A 79 -1.16 -14.59 -3.05
CA PHE A 79 -1.25 -13.86 -1.79
C PHE A 79 -1.70 -14.79 -0.66
N THR A 80 -0.94 -14.83 0.42
CA THR A 80 -1.30 -15.55 1.64
C THR A 80 -1.37 -14.61 2.83
N THR A 81 -2.36 -14.82 3.69
CA THR A 81 -2.47 -14.19 5.00
C THR A 81 -1.98 -15.11 6.12
N ASP A 82 -1.45 -16.27 5.77
CA ASP A 82 -0.88 -17.20 6.74
C ASP A 82 0.53 -16.72 7.15
N TYR A 83 0.60 -16.19 8.35
CA TYR A 83 1.84 -15.73 8.97
C TYR A 83 2.46 -16.80 9.90
N GLY A 84 2.01 -18.05 9.80
CA GLY A 84 2.47 -19.14 10.66
C GLY A 84 2.00 -18.99 12.12
N GLU A 85 2.84 -19.46 13.04
CA GLU A 85 2.56 -19.42 14.48
C GLU A 85 3.37 -18.32 15.20
N GLY A 86 2.97 -18.00 16.44
CA GLY A 86 3.70 -17.11 17.35
C GLY A 86 3.30 -15.66 17.27
N ILE A 87 4.27 -14.76 17.34
CA ILE A 87 4.03 -13.31 17.50
C ILE A 87 3.51 -12.62 16.22
N HIS A 88 3.80 -13.17 15.05
CA HIS A 88 3.44 -12.52 13.78
C HIS A 88 1.93 -12.48 13.54
N PRO A 89 1.17 -13.59 13.65
CA PRO A 89 -0.29 -13.55 13.54
C PRO A 89 -0.93 -12.71 14.64
N GLN A 90 -0.38 -12.71 15.87
CA GLN A 90 -0.87 -11.86 16.94
C GLN A 90 -0.76 -10.37 16.57
N ARG A 91 0.38 -9.90 16.07
CA ARG A 91 0.59 -8.52 15.62
C ARG A 91 -0.35 -8.14 14.48
N SER A 92 -0.57 -9.05 13.54
CA SER A 92 -1.53 -8.85 12.44
C SER A 92 -2.96 -8.67 12.96
N GLN A 93 -3.38 -9.49 13.92
CA GLN A 93 -4.70 -9.39 14.53
C GLN A 93 -4.88 -8.10 15.35
N GLU A 94 -3.86 -7.71 16.11
CA GLU A 94 -3.86 -6.46 16.88
C GLU A 94 -3.96 -5.22 15.96
N LEU A 95 -3.23 -5.24 14.85
CA LEU A 95 -3.33 -4.19 13.84
C LEU A 95 -4.72 -4.14 13.21
N ALA A 96 -5.24 -5.30 12.80
CA ALA A 96 -6.57 -5.39 12.20
C ALA A 96 -7.65 -4.89 13.16
N ALA A 97 -7.60 -5.27 14.43
CA ALA A 97 -8.56 -4.81 15.44
C ALA A 97 -8.54 -3.29 15.62
N LYS A 98 -7.35 -2.68 15.67
CA LYS A 98 -7.20 -1.22 15.76
C LYS A 98 -7.72 -0.52 14.51
N MET A 99 -7.34 -1.01 13.34
CA MET A 99 -7.70 -0.42 12.06
C MET A 99 -9.21 -0.47 11.82
N TYR A 100 -9.82 -1.63 11.97
CA TYR A 100 -11.26 -1.79 11.80
C TYR A 100 -12.06 -1.03 12.86
N GLY A 101 -11.58 -1.00 14.11
CA GLY A 101 -12.20 -0.21 15.16
C GLY A 101 -12.22 1.29 14.86
N LEU A 102 -11.15 1.85 14.29
CA LEU A 102 -11.09 3.24 13.85
C LEU A 102 -12.05 3.54 12.69
N LEU A 103 -12.31 2.53 11.85
CA LEU A 103 -13.21 2.64 10.69
C LEU A 103 -14.68 2.32 11.04
N GLY A 104 -14.96 1.91 12.28
CA GLY A 104 -16.31 1.49 12.70
C GLY A 104 -16.78 0.18 12.07
N ILE A 105 -15.85 -0.67 11.63
CA ILE A 105 -16.13 -1.96 11.00
C ILE A 105 -16.06 -3.05 12.07
N GLU A 106 -17.19 -3.62 12.42
CA GLU A 106 -17.29 -4.69 13.42
C GLU A 106 -16.68 -6.00 12.92
N ARG A 107 -16.37 -6.91 13.85
CA ARG A 107 -15.72 -8.18 13.52
C ARG A 107 -16.58 -9.07 12.61
N GLU A 108 -17.88 -9.02 12.79
CA GLU A 108 -18.90 -9.80 12.06
C GLU A 108 -19.31 -9.14 10.75
N ASP A 109 -18.96 -7.87 10.55
CA ASP A 109 -19.27 -7.10 9.33
C ASP A 109 -18.35 -7.51 8.17
N LYS A 110 -18.76 -8.57 7.47
CA LYS A 110 -18.04 -9.09 6.31
C LYS A 110 -18.10 -8.13 5.12
N GLU A 111 -19.23 -7.45 4.94
CA GLU A 111 -19.43 -6.52 3.82
C GLU A 111 -18.55 -5.28 3.97
N GLY A 112 -18.49 -4.69 5.18
CA GLY A 112 -17.60 -3.57 5.49
C GLY A 112 -16.13 -3.90 5.28
N ARG A 113 -15.73 -5.14 5.58
CA ARG A 113 -14.34 -5.60 5.32
C ARG A 113 -14.03 -5.75 3.85
N VAL A 114 -14.98 -6.28 3.07
CA VAL A 114 -14.83 -6.40 1.61
C VAL A 114 -14.76 -5.02 0.99
N GLU A 115 -15.62 -4.09 1.42
CA GLU A 115 -15.60 -2.72 0.93
C GLU A 115 -14.28 -2.01 1.28
N PHE A 116 -13.74 -2.24 2.48
CA PHE A 116 -12.41 -1.73 2.83
C PHE A 116 -11.31 -2.20 1.86
N VAL A 117 -11.35 -3.46 1.41
CA VAL A 117 -10.41 -3.95 0.39
C VAL A 117 -10.63 -3.25 -0.94
N ARG A 118 -11.88 -3.06 -1.36
CA ARG A 118 -12.20 -2.31 -2.59
C ARG A 118 -11.68 -0.88 -2.54
N GLU A 119 -11.85 -0.19 -1.40
CA GLU A 119 -11.32 1.17 -1.24
C GLU A 119 -9.81 1.23 -1.44
N ASN A 120 -9.05 0.22 -1.00
CA ASN A 120 -7.61 0.15 -1.27
C ASN A 120 -7.26 -0.08 -2.76
N LEU A 121 -8.22 -0.48 -3.59
CA LEU A 121 -8.05 -0.67 -5.04
C LEU A 121 -8.54 0.53 -5.86
N ARG A 122 -9.14 1.54 -5.22
CA ARG A 122 -9.67 2.72 -5.90
C ARG A 122 -8.64 3.83 -6.13
N PHE A 123 -7.48 3.81 -5.53
CA PHE A 123 -6.41 4.83 -5.57
C PHE A 123 -6.89 6.26 -5.81
#